data_8935a03f16c3a389ba23254e111412eb
#
_entry.id   8935a03f16c3a389ba23254e111412eb
#
_cell.length_a   1.000
_cell.length_b   1.000
_cell.length_c   1.000
_cell.angle_alpha   90.00
_cell.angle_beta   90.00
_cell.angle_gamma   90.00
#
_symmetry.space_group_name_H-M   'P 1'
#
loop_
_entity.id
_entity.type
_entity.pdbx_description
1 polymer ?
#
loop_
_entity_poly.entity_id
_entity_poly.type
_entity_poly.pdbx_seq_one_letter_code
_entity_poly.pdbx_strand_id
1 'polypeptide(L)'
;MNFYCVKVGTRYSDEFVVKLESMISRCYDRHYKLYCITDDPKSLPNYIRTIKMPDYGLEKWWAKMVLFDESFIESGIFFDLDILVKGDINKLYNPGKYMKFIHTDWVDLDKLHKDTIGKRQRYCSINSSVLMWNKETKRHHIFEYFMKNKEKITSVFTGIDSFIEHRFPKDYILYDTPLDQIHLFLEKKQDELREEKWIQKIWA
;
A
#
# COMPACT_ATOMS: atom_id res chain seq x y z
N MET A 1 -7.76 15.67 4.37
CA MET A 1 -7.39 14.44 3.64
C MET A 1 -7.22 13.29 4.63
N ASN A 2 -7.65 12.10 4.29
CA ASN A 2 -7.34 10.91 5.08
C ASN A 2 -6.18 10.15 4.43
N PHE A 3 -5.16 9.85 5.21
CA PHE A 3 -4.10 8.92 4.86
C PHE A 3 -4.29 7.62 5.64
N TYR A 4 -3.90 6.51 5.03
CA TYR A 4 -4.02 5.18 5.63
C TYR A 4 -2.71 4.43 5.52
N CYS A 5 -2.41 3.62 6.52
CA CYS A 5 -1.43 2.54 6.45
C CYS A 5 -1.99 1.28 7.12
N VAL A 6 -1.40 0.14 6.82
CA VAL A 6 -1.77 -1.15 7.40
C VAL A 6 -0.57 -1.75 8.13
N LYS A 7 -0.73 -2.00 9.42
CA LYS A 7 0.28 -2.64 10.28
C LYS A 7 -0.36 -3.84 10.97
N VAL A 8 -0.12 -5.03 10.44
CA VAL A 8 -0.62 -6.30 10.97
C VAL A 8 0.54 -7.26 11.20
N GLY A 9 0.53 -7.92 12.36
CA GLY A 9 1.61 -8.78 12.78
C GLY A 9 2.87 -8.02 13.20
N THR A 10 4.01 -8.69 13.15
CA THR A 10 5.28 -8.21 13.74
C THR A 10 6.35 -7.82 12.73
N ARG A 11 6.03 -7.81 11.43
CA ARG A 11 7.02 -7.48 10.37
C ARG A 11 7.56 -6.05 10.51
N TYR A 12 6.68 -5.09 10.84
CA TYR A 12 7.03 -3.69 11.03
C TYR A 12 6.81 -3.28 12.47
N SER A 13 7.80 -2.61 13.07
CA SER A 13 7.64 -1.98 14.37
C SER A 13 6.75 -0.72 14.28
N ASP A 14 6.30 -0.22 15.42
CA ASP A 14 5.51 1.00 15.50
C ASP A 14 6.25 2.23 14.97
N GLU A 15 7.58 2.21 15.00
CA GLU A 15 8.42 3.25 14.43
C GLU A 15 8.16 3.52 12.94
N PHE A 16 7.81 2.49 12.16
CA PHE A 16 7.49 2.68 10.75
C PHE A 16 6.26 3.55 10.57
N VAL A 17 5.25 3.41 11.43
CA VAL A 17 4.05 4.26 11.40
C VAL A 17 4.38 5.69 11.84
N VAL A 18 5.20 5.84 12.88
CA VAL A 18 5.67 7.16 13.35
C VAL A 18 6.49 7.87 12.27
N LYS A 19 7.38 7.14 11.59
CA LYS A 19 8.18 7.66 10.48
C LYS A 19 7.32 8.07 9.30
N LEU A 20 6.33 7.26 8.94
CA LEU A 20 5.38 7.60 7.86
C LEU A 20 4.60 8.88 8.21
N GLU A 21 4.10 9.00 9.44
CA GLU A 21 3.43 10.22 9.90
C GLU A 21 4.34 11.45 9.78
N SER A 22 5.57 11.33 10.26
CA SER A 22 6.57 12.40 10.15
C SER A 22 6.90 12.77 8.70
N MET A 23 6.93 11.83 7.78
CA MET A 23 7.13 12.13 6.35
C MET A 23 5.91 12.85 5.77
N ILE A 24 4.70 12.40 6.07
CA ILE A 24 3.47 13.04 5.60
C ILE A 24 3.38 14.47 6.13
N SER A 25 3.66 14.72 7.40
CA SER A 25 3.59 16.05 8.01
C SER A 25 4.53 17.07 7.37
N ARG A 26 5.67 16.62 6.84
CA ARG A 26 6.62 17.48 6.12
C ARG A 26 6.27 17.70 4.65
N CYS A 27 5.54 16.76 4.06
CA CYS A 27 5.30 16.71 2.62
C CYS A 27 3.86 17.09 2.24
N TYR A 28 2.98 17.32 3.22
CA TYR A 28 1.59 17.71 3.04
C TYR A 28 1.26 18.93 3.91
N ASP A 29 0.92 20.03 3.29
CA ASP A 29 0.76 21.34 3.96
C ASP A 29 -0.69 21.65 4.41
N ARG A 30 -1.63 20.74 4.15
CA ARG A 30 -3.05 20.90 4.49
C ARG A 30 -3.44 20.03 5.68
N HIS A 31 -4.60 20.30 6.24
CA HIS A 31 -5.15 19.45 7.29
C HIS A 31 -5.38 18.01 6.83
N TYR A 32 -4.86 17.06 7.59
CA TYR A 32 -5.00 15.63 7.33
C TYR A 32 -5.20 14.82 8.61
N LYS A 33 -5.52 13.55 8.41
CA LYS A 33 -5.54 12.52 9.47
C LYS A 33 -4.83 11.29 8.94
N LEU A 34 -3.87 10.75 9.70
CA LEU A 34 -3.31 9.44 9.44
C LEU A 34 -4.05 8.39 10.26
N TYR A 35 -4.54 7.36 9.59
CA TYR A 35 -5.16 6.19 10.19
C TYR A 35 -4.27 4.97 9.99
N CYS A 36 -3.89 4.31 11.08
CA CYS A 36 -3.22 3.02 11.04
C CYS A 36 -4.25 1.91 11.28
N ILE A 37 -4.50 1.07 10.29
CA ILE A 37 -5.31 -0.13 10.41
C ILE A 37 -4.41 -1.23 10.98
N THR A 38 -4.71 -1.71 12.20
CA THR A 38 -3.79 -2.60 12.93
C THR A 38 -4.54 -3.63 13.79
N ASP A 39 -3.90 -4.75 14.03
CA ASP A 39 -4.33 -5.79 14.98
C ASP A 39 -4.00 -5.41 16.43
N ASP A 40 -3.03 -4.50 16.66
CA ASP A 40 -2.68 -3.97 17.98
C ASP A 40 -2.80 -2.44 18.04
N PRO A 41 -4.00 -1.90 18.29
CA PRO A 41 -4.21 -0.45 18.33
C PRO A 41 -3.62 0.25 19.55
N LYS A 42 -3.17 -0.49 20.57
CA LYS A 42 -2.66 0.08 21.83
C LYS A 42 -1.16 0.37 21.80
N SER A 43 -0.43 -0.18 20.84
CA SER A 43 1.02 -0.04 20.75
C SER A 43 1.47 1.32 20.19
N LEU A 44 0.59 2.02 19.47
CA LEU A 44 0.91 3.27 18.79
C LEU A 44 0.70 4.52 19.66
N PRO A 45 1.47 5.61 19.42
CA PRO A 45 1.27 6.88 20.11
C PRO A 45 -0.14 7.46 19.91
N ASN A 46 -0.65 8.17 20.92
CA ASN A 46 -2.03 8.70 20.96
C ASN A 46 -2.37 9.71 19.85
N TYR A 47 -1.37 10.32 19.22
CA TYR A 47 -1.58 11.25 18.10
C TYR A 47 -1.81 10.53 16.77
N ILE A 48 -1.51 9.22 16.67
CA ILE A 48 -1.83 8.39 15.52
C ILE A 48 -3.21 7.77 15.73
N ARG A 49 -4.10 7.97 14.76
CA ARG A 49 -5.42 7.37 14.81
C ARG A 49 -5.34 5.90 14.44
N THR A 50 -5.89 5.05 15.28
CA THR A 50 -5.92 3.60 15.02
C THR A 50 -7.31 3.15 14.64
N ILE A 51 -7.37 2.22 13.69
CA ILE A 51 -8.57 1.46 13.34
C ILE A 51 -8.24 -0.01 13.56
N LYS A 52 -9.03 -0.68 14.40
CA LYS A 52 -8.81 -2.11 14.63
C LYS A 52 -9.09 -2.89 13.35
N MET A 53 -8.11 -3.71 12.94
CA MET A 53 -8.27 -4.62 11.80
C MET A 53 -9.46 -5.56 12.06
N PRO A 54 -10.44 -5.67 11.14
CA PRO A 54 -11.51 -6.63 11.25
C PRO A 54 -10.99 -8.06 11.17
N ASP A 55 -11.69 -8.99 11.80
CA ASP A 55 -11.34 -10.42 11.77
C ASP A 55 -11.76 -11.08 10.45
N TYR A 56 -11.09 -10.67 9.37
CA TYR A 56 -11.27 -11.24 8.03
C TYR A 56 -10.29 -12.40 7.75
N GLY A 57 -9.44 -12.75 8.72
CA GLY A 57 -8.38 -13.73 8.53
C GLY A 57 -7.41 -13.33 7.41
N LEU A 58 -7.07 -12.03 7.33
CA LEU A 58 -6.14 -11.48 6.35
C LEU A 58 -4.75 -11.39 6.97
N GLU A 59 -3.76 -11.91 6.27
CA GLU A 59 -2.39 -11.96 6.74
C GLU A 59 -1.42 -11.31 5.76
N LYS A 60 -0.28 -10.86 6.26
CA LYS A 60 0.82 -10.30 5.48
C LYS A 60 0.32 -9.19 4.55
N TRP A 61 0.76 -9.21 3.29
CA TRP A 61 0.34 -8.23 2.27
C TRP A 61 -1.15 -8.33 1.88
N TRP A 62 -1.80 -9.48 2.14
CA TRP A 62 -3.25 -9.62 1.91
C TRP A 62 -4.09 -8.79 2.89
N ALA A 63 -3.52 -8.36 4.01
CA ALA A 63 -4.18 -7.43 4.94
C ALA A 63 -4.63 -6.14 4.25
N LYS A 64 -3.95 -5.70 3.17
CA LYS A 64 -4.36 -4.55 2.37
C LYS A 64 -5.72 -4.73 1.66
N MET A 65 -6.25 -5.95 1.54
CA MET A 65 -7.59 -6.15 0.97
C MET A 65 -8.69 -5.44 1.76
N VAL A 66 -8.47 -5.12 3.04
CA VAL A 66 -9.39 -4.29 3.84
C VAL A 66 -9.63 -2.91 3.22
N LEU A 67 -8.67 -2.39 2.43
CA LEU A 67 -8.80 -1.12 1.73
C LEU A 67 -9.85 -1.15 0.61
N PHE A 68 -10.27 -2.32 0.18
CA PHE A 68 -11.32 -2.51 -0.83
C PHE A 68 -12.72 -2.66 -0.22
N ASP A 69 -12.82 -2.76 1.10
CA ASP A 69 -14.11 -2.76 1.79
C ASP A 69 -14.62 -1.32 1.93
N GLU A 70 -15.60 -0.96 1.10
CA GLU A 70 -16.22 0.38 1.10
C GLU A 70 -16.99 0.69 2.39
N SER A 71 -17.42 -0.33 3.12
CA SER A 71 -18.14 -0.17 4.38
C SER A 71 -17.22 0.14 5.55
N PHE A 72 -15.92 -0.13 5.39
CA PHE A 72 -14.96 -0.08 6.50
C PHE A 72 -14.19 1.23 6.57
N ILE A 73 -13.79 1.80 5.43
CA ILE A 73 -12.98 3.02 5.36
C ILE A 73 -13.50 4.03 4.34
N GLU A 74 -13.35 5.31 4.68
CA GLU A 74 -13.67 6.44 3.81
C GLU A 74 -12.63 6.63 2.70
N SER A 75 -12.86 7.63 1.83
CA SER A 75 -11.91 8.05 0.80
C SER A 75 -10.57 8.47 1.38
N GLY A 76 -9.50 8.21 0.63
CA GLY A 76 -8.15 8.59 1.06
C GLY A 76 -7.04 8.08 0.19
N ILE A 77 -5.85 8.18 0.75
CA ILE A 77 -4.60 7.71 0.17
C ILE A 77 -3.96 6.72 1.14
N PHE A 78 -3.61 5.57 0.63
CA PHE A 78 -2.85 4.56 1.37
C PHE A 78 -1.38 4.61 0.99
N PHE A 79 -0.55 4.45 2.00
CA PHE A 79 0.89 4.26 1.87
C PHE A 79 1.33 2.97 2.57
N ASP A 80 2.17 2.16 1.91
CA ASP A 80 2.91 1.09 2.58
C ASP A 80 3.87 1.68 3.62
N LEU A 81 4.21 0.89 4.62
CA LEU A 81 5.10 1.34 5.71
C LEU A 81 6.58 1.40 5.30
N ASP A 82 6.95 0.80 4.18
CA ASP A 82 8.32 0.71 3.66
C ASP A 82 8.57 1.63 2.45
N ILE A 83 7.74 2.64 2.27
CA ILE A 83 7.95 3.71 1.28
C ILE A 83 8.67 4.90 1.91
N LEU A 84 9.32 5.69 1.06
CA LEU A 84 9.88 6.99 1.40
C LEU A 84 9.10 8.10 0.70
N VAL A 85 8.45 8.96 1.48
CA VAL A 85 7.76 10.15 0.96
C VAL A 85 8.74 11.31 0.93
N LYS A 86 9.00 11.87 -0.27
CA LYS A 86 9.87 13.02 -0.49
C LYS A 86 9.11 14.13 -1.20
N GLY A 87 9.23 15.33 -0.68
CA GLY A 87 8.65 16.51 -1.33
C GLY A 87 7.12 16.56 -1.29
N ASP A 88 6.54 17.43 -2.11
CA ASP A 88 5.13 17.81 -2.06
C ASP A 88 4.19 16.70 -2.55
N ILE A 89 3.36 16.18 -1.66
CA ILE A 89 2.31 15.20 -1.96
C ILE A 89 0.90 15.82 -2.05
N ASN A 90 0.77 17.15 -2.02
CA ASN A 90 -0.52 17.83 -2.15
C ASN A 90 -1.22 17.56 -3.50
N LYS A 91 -0.44 17.15 -4.50
CA LYS A 91 -0.93 16.80 -5.84
C LYS A 91 -1.50 15.39 -5.93
N LEU A 92 -1.29 14.55 -4.93
CA LEU A 92 -1.85 13.20 -4.91
C LEU A 92 -3.36 13.30 -4.71
N TYR A 93 -4.11 13.02 -5.76
CA TYR A 93 -5.56 13.08 -5.75
C TYR A 93 -6.15 12.13 -6.79
N ASN A 94 -7.24 11.49 -6.42
CA ASN A 94 -8.01 10.67 -7.35
C ASN A 94 -9.43 11.24 -7.54
N PRO A 95 -9.69 11.96 -8.63
CA PRO A 95 -11.03 12.46 -8.93
C PRO A 95 -11.95 11.39 -9.55
N GLY A 96 -11.40 10.25 -9.95
CA GLY A 96 -12.09 9.23 -10.74
C GLY A 96 -12.83 8.19 -9.93
N LYS A 97 -13.68 7.41 -10.62
CA LYS A 97 -14.44 6.29 -10.06
C LYS A 97 -13.64 5.01 -9.83
N TYR A 98 -12.41 4.94 -10.32
CA TYR A 98 -11.53 3.79 -10.19
C TYR A 98 -10.44 4.04 -9.15
N MET A 99 -9.99 2.98 -8.49
CA MET A 99 -8.83 3.05 -7.61
C MET A 99 -7.56 3.31 -8.42
N LYS A 100 -6.69 4.21 -7.95
CA LYS A 100 -5.39 4.46 -8.58
C LYS A 100 -4.30 3.61 -7.95
N PHE A 101 -3.46 3.06 -8.83
CA PHE A 101 -2.24 2.34 -8.49
C PHE A 101 -1.03 3.03 -9.12
N ILE A 102 0.15 2.78 -8.59
CA ILE A 102 1.40 3.18 -9.24
C ILE A 102 1.85 2.11 -10.23
N HIS A 103 2.61 2.53 -11.24
CA HIS A 103 3.23 1.63 -12.21
C HIS A 103 4.54 1.07 -11.67
N THR A 104 4.94 -0.15 -12.08
CA THR A 104 6.19 -0.81 -11.67
C THR A 104 7.31 -0.59 -12.69
N ASP A 105 7.65 0.66 -12.99
CA ASP A 105 8.68 1.01 -13.98
C ASP A 105 10.09 0.51 -13.63
N TRP A 106 10.32 0.19 -12.34
CA TRP A 106 11.60 -0.33 -11.85
C TRP A 106 11.77 -1.84 -12.01
N VAL A 107 10.76 -2.52 -12.51
CA VAL A 107 10.80 -3.98 -12.71
C VAL A 107 11.17 -4.28 -14.15
N ASP A 108 12.29 -4.99 -14.33
CA ASP A 108 12.67 -5.54 -15.62
C ASP A 108 11.75 -6.73 -15.97
N LEU A 109 10.76 -6.43 -16.80
CA LEU A 109 9.68 -7.36 -17.15
C LEU A 109 10.22 -8.58 -17.92
N ASP A 110 11.24 -8.41 -18.73
CA ASP A 110 11.84 -9.49 -19.52
C ASP A 110 12.59 -10.48 -18.64
N LYS A 111 13.21 -10.01 -17.57
CA LYS A 111 13.84 -10.87 -16.55
C LYS A 111 12.83 -11.67 -15.76
N LEU A 112 11.74 -11.04 -15.34
CA LEU A 112 10.69 -11.71 -14.55
C LEU A 112 10.00 -12.82 -15.33
N HIS A 113 9.78 -12.62 -16.61
CA HIS A 113 9.11 -13.60 -17.47
C HIS A 113 9.89 -14.91 -17.60
N LYS A 114 11.21 -14.86 -17.57
CA LYS A 114 12.10 -16.04 -17.65
C LYS A 114 12.15 -16.83 -16.34
N ASP A 115 12.04 -16.14 -15.20
CA ASP A 115 12.18 -16.76 -13.87
C ASP A 115 10.87 -17.28 -13.27
N THR A 116 9.73 -16.98 -13.88
CA THR A 116 8.40 -17.26 -13.30
C THR A 116 7.66 -18.42 -13.93
N ILE A 117 8.20 -19.05 -14.97
CA ILE A 117 7.59 -20.24 -15.58
C ILE A 117 7.51 -21.35 -14.52
N GLY A 118 6.28 -21.71 -14.13
CA GLY A 118 6.00 -22.74 -13.12
C GLY A 118 5.98 -22.30 -11.66
N LYS A 119 6.16 -21.00 -11.36
CA LYS A 119 6.00 -20.43 -10.01
C LYS A 119 4.68 -19.64 -9.91
N ARG A 120 4.20 -19.41 -8.66
CA ARG A 120 3.07 -18.52 -8.41
C ARG A 120 3.30 -17.19 -9.14
N GLN A 121 2.26 -16.68 -9.79
CA GLN A 121 2.36 -15.51 -10.63
C GLN A 121 2.80 -14.29 -9.84
N ARG A 122 4.02 -13.83 -10.08
CA ARG A 122 4.65 -12.68 -9.42
C ARG A 122 4.63 -11.41 -10.26
N TYR A 123 4.41 -11.58 -11.56
CA TYR A 123 4.45 -10.48 -12.50
C TYR A 123 3.19 -9.65 -12.43
N CYS A 124 3.37 -8.36 -12.32
CA CYS A 124 2.34 -7.34 -12.51
C CYS A 124 3.00 -6.01 -12.89
N SER A 125 2.31 -5.23 -13.72
CA SER A 125 2.74 -3.87 -14.10
C SER A 125 2.28 -2.82 -13.10
N ILE A 126 1.46 -3.20 -12.13
CA ILE A 126 0.94 -2.32 -11.08
C ILE A 126 1.55 -2.65 -9.73
N ASN A 127 1.55 -1.65 -8.85
CA ASN A 127 1.99 -1.81 -7.47
C ASN A 127 1.05 -1.07 -6.50
N SER A 128 0.70 -1.75 -5.42
CA SER A 128 -0.23 -1.28 -4.38
C SER A 128 0.45 -0.58 -3.20
N SER A 129 1.71 -0.19 -3.32
CA SER A 129 2.39 0.53 -2.22
C SER A 129 1.84 1.94 -2.03
N VAL A 130 1.23 2.52 -3.06
CA VAL A 130 0.44 3.74 -2.98
C VAL A 130 -0.88 3.50 -3.67
N LEU A 131 -1.98 3.64 -2.93
CA LEU A 131 -3.34 3.52 -3.46
C LEU A 131 -4.11 4.80 -3.18
N MET A 132 -4.94 5.21 -4.15
CA MET A 132 -5.80 6.37 -3.99
C MET A 132 -7.21 6.05 -4.40
N TRP A 133 -8.18 6.48 -3.58
CA TRP A 133 -9.61 6.34 -3.89
C TRP A 133 -10.40 7.51 -3.30
N ASN A 134 -11.54 7.76 -3.88
CA ASN A 134 -12.53 8.70 -3.37
C ASN A 134 -13.85 7.99 -3.04
N LYS A 135 -14.85 8.74 -2.61
CA LYS A 135 -16.19 8.22 -2.24
C LYS A 135 -16.96 7.58 -3.43
N GLU A 136 -16.56 7.87 -4.66
CA GLU A 136 -17.21 7.37 -5.88
C GLU A 136 -16.50 6.12 -6.43
N THR A 137 -15.32 5.80 -5.88
CA THR A 137 -14.52 4.65 -6.31
C THR A 137 -15.20 3.35 -5.93
N LYS A 138 -15.59 2.59 -6.93
CA LYS A 138 -16.22 1.26 -6.75
C LYS A 138 -15.15 0.19 -6.59
N ARG A 139 -15.05 -0.38 -5.39
CA ARG A 139 -14.04 -1.37 -5.04
C ARG A 139 -14.57 -2.54 -4.19
N HIS A 140 -15.79 -2.42 -3.63
CA HIS A 140 -16.36 -3.44 -2.74
C HIS A 140 -16.56 -4.79 -3.44
N HIS A 141 -16.94 -4.79 -4.71
CA HIS A 141 -17.09 -6.03 -5.50
C HIS A 141 -15.77 -6.83 -5.61
N ILE A 142 -14.62 -6.14 -5.61
CA ILE A 142 -13.29 -6.77 -5.57
C ILE A 142 -13.08 -7.45 -4.23
N PHE A 143 -13.43 -6.77 -3.13
CA PHE A 143 -13.35 -7.29 -1.78
C PHE A 143 -14.24 -8.53 -1.60
N GLU A 144 -15.51 -8.46 -1.99
CA GLU A 144 -16.45 -9.59 -1.92
C GLU A 144 -15.94 -10.79 -2.72
N TYR A 145 -15.48 -10.55 -3.96
CA TYR A 145 -14.94 -11.63 -4.79
C TYR A 145 -13.71 -12.26 -4.13
N PHE A 146 -12.81 -11.45 -3.56
CA PHE A 146 -11.65 -11.95 -2.84
C PHE A 146 -12.08 -12.78 -1.63
N MET A 147 -12.95 -12.27 -0.78
CA MET A 147 -13.39 -12.99 0.43
C MET A 147 -14.05 -14.33 0.11
N LYS A 148 -14.88 -14.36 -0.93
CA LYS A 148 -15.54 -15.60 -1.38
C LYS A 148 -14.55 -16.65 -1.91
N ASN A 149 -13.41 -16.23 -2.45
CA ASN A 149 -12.45 -17.10 -3.13
C ASN A 149 -11.06 -17.07 -2.47
N LYS A 150 -10.95 -16.64 -1.22
CA LYS A 150 -9.69 -16.29 -0.55
C LYS A 150 -8.63 -17.38 -0.66
N GLU A 151 -8.95 -18.62 -0.30
CA GLU A 151 -8.01 -19.74 -0.33
C GLU A 151 -7.47 -20.00 -1.74
N LYS A 152 -8.35 -20.02 -2.73
CA LYS A 152 -7.95 -20.21 -4.13
C LYS A 152 -7.07 -19.07 -4.63
N ILE A 153 -7.43 -17.83 -4.33
CA ILE A 153 -6.66 -16.64 -4.76
C ILE A 153 -5.27 -16.65 -4.12
N THR A 154 -5.19 -16.85 -2.82
CA THR A 154 -3.91 -16.86 -2.09
C THR A 154 -3.02 -18.05 -2.45
N SER A 155 -3.58 -19.14 -2.98
CA SER A 155 -2.79 -20.25 -3.51
C SER A 155 -2.20 -20.01 -4.90
N VAL A 156 -2.85 -19.15 -5.72
CA VAL A 156 -2.47 -18.87 -7.11
C VAL A 156 -1.61 -17.61 -7.21
N PHE A 157 -2.04 -16.53 -6.58
CA PHE A 157 -1.38 -15.23 -6.66
C PHE A 157 -0.43 -15.01 -5.50
N THR A 158 0.68 -14.32 -5.74
CA THR A 158 1.66 -13.99 -4.70
C THR A 158 1.30 -12.73 -3.92
N GLY A 159 0.38 -11.91 -4.42
CA GLY A 159 -0.01 -10.66 -3.78
C GLY A 159 -1.20 -9.99 -4.46
N ILE A 160 -1.60 -8.86 -3.89
CA ILE A 160 -2.75 -8.07 -4.34
C ILE A 160 -2.54 -7.58 -5.77
N ASP A 161 -1.34 -7.11 -6.09
CA ASP A 161 -1.03 -6.48 -7.38
C ASP A 161 -1.34 -7.43 -8.53
N SER A 162 -0.75 -8.63 -8.50
CA SER A 162 -1.01 -9.64 -9.53
C SER A 162 -2.45 -10.14 -9.53
N PHE A 163 -3.10 -10.20 -8.38
CA PHE A 163 -4.53 -10.56 -8.28
C PHE A 163 -5.41 -9.51 -8.97
N ILE A 164 -5.22 -8.23 -8.65
CA ILE A 164 -6.00 -7.12 -9.22
C ILE A 164 -5.79 -7.04 -10.73
N GLU A 165 -4.53 -7.03 -11.17
CA GLU A 165 -4.20 -6.91 -12.60
C GLU A 165 -4.83 -8.01 -13.44
N HIS A 166 -4.82 -9.26 -12.94
CA HIS A 166 -5.33 -10.39 -13.70
C HIS A 166 -6.84 -10.57 -13.63
N ARG A 167 -7.47 -10.20 -12.53
CA ARG A 167 -8.90 -10.43 -12.32
C ARG A 167 -9.76 -9.21 -12.56
N PHE A 168 -9.20 -8.02 -12.37
CA PHE A 168 -9.92 -6.75 -12.43
C PHE A 168 -9.18 -5.70 -13.27
N PRO A 169 -8.71 -6.04 -14.49
CA PRO A 169 -7.88 -5.13 -15.30
C PRO A 169 -8.59 -3.86 -15.76
N LYS A 170 -9.92 -3.78 -15.56
CA LYS A 170 -10.75 -2.61 -15.91
C LYS A 170 -11.21 -1.80 -14.70
N ASP A 171 -10.84 -2.22 -13.49
CA ASP A 171 -11.34 -1.63 -12.24
C ASP A 171 -10.28 -0.74 -11.53
N TYR A 172 -9.17 -0.49 -12.19
CA TYR A 172 -8.17 0.44 -11.72
C TYR A 172 -7.64 1.34 -12.84
N ILE A 173 -6.97 2.40 -12.45
CA ILE A 173 -6.20 3.28 -13.34
C ILE A 173 -4.81 3.50 -12.77
N LEU A 174 -3.86 3.80 -13.64
CA LEU A 174 -2.50 4.12 -13.23
C LEU A 174 -2.38 5.60 -12.87
N TYR A 175 -1.41 5.89 -12.05
CA TYR A 175 -1.00 7.25 -11.75
C TYR A 175 -0.01 7.71 -12.81
N ASP A 176 -0.39 8.73 -13.59
CA ASP A 176 0.33 9.16 -14.81
C ASP A 176 1.42 10.20 -14.51
N THR A 177 1.48 10.70 -13.28
CA THR A 177 2.50 11.67 -12.89
C THR A 177 3.68 10.93 -12.29
N PRO A 178 4.92 11.23 -12.69
CA PRO A 178 6.10 10.71 -12.01
C PRO A 178 6.01 10.98 -10.51
N LEU A 179 6.10 9.94 -9.71
CA LEU A 179 6.05 10.05 -8.24
C LEU A 179 7.46 10.35 -7.72
N ASP A 180 8.05 11.48 -8.18
CA ASP A 180 9.39 11.89 -7.76
C ASP A 180 9.53 12.10 -6.24
N GLN A 181 8.39 12.29 -5.55
CA GLN A 181 8.31 12.48 -4.11
C GLN A 181 8.18 11.17 -3.33
N ILE A 182 7.92 10.06 -4.02
CA ILE A 182 7.71 8.75 -3.38
C ILE A 182 8.69 7.74 -3.97
N HIS A 183 9.58 7.23 -3.13
CA HIS A 183 10.49 6.14 -3.48
C HIS A 183 10.06 4.87 -2.77
N LEU A 184 9.97 3.80 -3.54
CA LEU A 184 9.68 2.47 -3.02
C LEU A 184 10.99 1.75 -2.71
N PHE A 185 11.10 1.23 -1.51
CA PHE A 185 12.19 0.34 -1.14
C PHE A 185 11.85 -1.09 -1.55
N LEU A 186 12.54 -1.59 -2.55
CA LEU A 186 12.47 -3.00 -2.90
C LEU A 186 13.18 -3.84 -1.83
N GLU A 187 12.70 -5.03 -1.53
CA GLU A 187 13.26 -5.92 -0.49
C GLU A 187 14.78 -6.15 -0.59
N LYS A 188 15.37 -6.10 -1.79
CA LYS A 188 16.82 -6.19 -1.97
C LYS A 188 17.61 -5.01 -1.39
N LYS A 189 17.00 -3.83 -1.26
CA LYS A 189 17.65 -2.68 -0.63
C LYS A 189 17.43 -2.62 0.88
N GLN A 190 16.50 -3.39 1.43
CA GLN A 190 16.31 -3.49 2.88
C GLN A 190 17.53 -4.09 3.58
N ASP A 191 18.26 -5.00 2.94
CA ASP A 191 19.49 -5.56 3.50
C ASP A 191 20.64 -4.54 3.50
N GLU A 192 20.69 -3.64 2.51
CA GLU A 192 21.64 -2.51 2.48
C GLU A 192 21.23 -1.38 3.44
N LEU A 193 19.92 -1.23 3.71
CA LEU A 193 19.37 -0.24 4.65
C LEU A 193 19.43 -0.69 6.12
N ARG A 194 19.62 -1.97 6.39
CA ARG A 194 19.97 -2.49 7.73
C ARG A 194 21.34 -2.05 8.19
N GLU A 195 22.23 -1.64 7.28
CA GLU A 195 23.42 -0.90 7.64
C GLU A 195 23.02 0.56 7.94
N GLU A 196 22.96 0.89 9.23
CA GLU A 196 22.49 2.12 9.90
C GLU A 196 22.87 3.48 9.26
N LYS A 197 23.76 3.50 8.29
CA LYS A 197 24.32 4.71 7.67
C LYS A 197 23.35 5.49 6.78
N TRP A 198 22.34 4.87 6.19
CA TRP A 198 21.40 5.56 5.30
C TRP A 198 20.24 6.21 6.07
N ILE A 199 19.76 5.56 7.11
CA ILE A 199 18.69 6.09 7.96
C ILE A 199 19.14 7.38 8.63
N GLN A 200 20.37 7.46 9.12
CA GLN A 200 20.92 8.66 9.75
C GLN A 200 21.06 9.85 8.79
N LYS A 201 21.37 9.63 7.49
CA LYS A 201 21.46 10.71 6.49
C LYS A 201 20.12 11.30 6.07
N ILE A 202 19.03 10.58 6.25
CA ILE A 202 17.67 11.04 5.89
C ILE A 202 17.04 11.82 7.05
N TRP A 203 17.56 11.64 8.29
CA TRP A 203 16.99 12.21 9.51
C TRP A 203 17.86 13.34 10.13
N ALA A 204 19.00 13.66 9.53
CA ALA A 204 19.77 14.86 9.84
C ALA A 204 19.32 16.05 8.99
#